data_1809cb1a0cf24dd2a843a099213b6e31
#
_entry.id   1809cb1a0cf24dd2a843a099213b6e31
#
_cell.length_a   1.000
_cell.length_b   1.000
_cell.length_c   1.000
_cell.angle_alpha   90.00
_cell.angle_beta   90.00
_cell.angle_gamma   90.00
#
_symmetry.space_group_name_H-M   'P 1'
#
loop_
_entity.id
_entity.type
_entity.pdbx_description
1 polymer ?
#
loop_
_entity_poly.entity_id
_entity_poly.type
_entity_poly.pdbx_seq_one_letter_code
_entity_poly.pdbx_strand_id
1 'polypeptide(L)'
;DKLWGAQTERSRNNFKIGTPASMPLEIVHGFAYLKKAAAYANCDLEVLSKEKRDLIAQVCDEILDNQHNEQFHLVIWQTGSGTQSNMNVNEVVANRAHQIAGKVVGEGDKTIQPNDDVNKSQSSNDTFPTGMHIAAYKKVVETTIPGVIQLRNTLHKKSLEFKDVVKIGRTHL
;
A
#
# COMPACT_ATOMS: atom_id res chain seq x y z
N ASP A 1 -13.54 9.08 14.75
CA ASP A 1 -13.08 9.71 13.49
C ASP A 1 -11.74 9.16 12.98
N LYS A 2 -11.01 8.32 13.74
CA LYS A 2 -9.74 7.73 13.30
C LYS A 2 -9.90 6.23 13.15
N LEU A 3 -9.43 5.71 12.00
CA LEU A 3 -9.45 4.28 11.72
C LEU A 3 -8.17 3.57 12.19
N TRP A 4 -7.06 4.31 12.37
CA TRP A 4 -5.87 3.70 12.98
C TRP A 4 -6.09 3.43 14.47
N GLY A 5 -5.32 2.51 15.01
CA GLY A 5 -5.42 2.10 16.41
C GLY A 5 -4.18 2.43 17.23
N ALA A 6 -4.05 1.73 18.36
CA ALA A 6 -3.03 2.00 19.37
C ALA A 6 -1.59 1.75 18.87
N GLN A 7 -1.36 0.77 18.00
CA GLN A 7 -0.01 0.50 17.48
C GLN A 7 0.46 1.60 16.54
N THR A 8 -0.43 2.08 15.66
CA THR A 8 -0.15 3.22 14.79
C THR A 8 0.10 4.48 15.59
N GLU A 9 -0.73 4.77 16.59
CA GLU A 9 -0.55 5.96 17.44
C GLU A 9 0.75 5.89 18.23
N ARG A 10 1.12 4.73 18.75
CA ARG A 10 2.43 4.52 19.40
C ARG A 10 3.58 4.78 18.42
N SER A 11 3.48 4.32 17.18
CA SER A 11 4.49 4.59 16.14
C SER A 11 4.62 6.09 15.86
N ARG A 12 3.50 6.81 15.71
CA ARG A 12 3.48 8.27 15.52
C ARG A 12 4.16 9.03 16.67
N ASN A 13 4.01 8.54 17.88
CA ASN A 13 4.63 9.15 19.05
C ASN A 13 6.12 8.83 19.19
N ASN A 14 6.54 7.63 18.79
CA ASN A 14 7.93 7.18 18.90
C ASN A 14 8.83 7.69 17.77
N PHE A 15 8.30 7.80 16.54
CA PHE A 15 9.07 8.13 15.35
C PHE A 15 8.69 9.52 14.80
N LYS A 16 9.18 10.57 15.48
CA LYS A 16 8.98 11.98 15.09
C LYS A 16 10.14 12.47 14.21
N ILE A 17 10.48 11.73 13.17
CA ILE A 17 11.62 11.99 12.29
C ILE A 17 11.12 12.16 10.86
N GLY A 18 11.46 13.28 10.25
CA GLY A 18 11.05 13.59 8.89
C GLY A 18 9.63 14.13 8.77
N THR A 19 9.12 14.17 7.55
CA THR A 19 7.78 14.67 7.25
C THR A 19 6.71 13.65 7.65
N PRO A 20 5.67 14.03 8.40
CA PRO A 20 4.52 13.17 8.66
C PRO A 20 3.90 12.64 7.37
N ALA A 21 3.31 11.45 7.41
CA ALA A 21 2.70 10.78 6.27
C ALA A 21 3.66 10.60 5.06
N SER A 22 4.94 10.38 5.33
CA SER A 22 5.94 10.20 4.28
C SER A 22 6.05 8.75 3.77
N MET A 23 5.36 7.78 4.40
CA MET A 23 5.27 6.43 3.84
C MET A 23 4.49 6.49 2.51
N PRO A 24 5.06 6.05 1.38
CA PRO A 24 4.38 6.12 0.10
C PRO A 24 3.06 5.35 0.09
N LEU A 25 1.99 5.95 -0.44
CA LEU A 25 0.68 5.29 -0.57
C LEU A 25 0.75 4.03 -1.44
N GLU A 26 1.68 3.97 -2.37
CA GLU A 26 1.93 2.77 -3.17
C GLU A 26 2.26 1.55 -2.31
N ILE A 27 2.97 1.75 -1.19
CA ILE A 27 3.24 0.68 -0.21
C ILE A 27 1.95 0.25 0.49
N VAL A 28 1.10 1.21 0.85
CA VAL A 28 -0.22 0.92 1.44
C VAL A 28 -1.09 0.12 0.47
N HIS A 29 -1.12 0.51 -0.81
CA HIS A 29 -1.81 -0.25 -1.86
C HIS A 29 -1.19 -1.65 -2.04
N GLY A 30 0.14 -1.77 -1.98
CA GLY A 30 0.83 -3.07 -1.98
C GLY A 30 0.35 -3.98 -0.85
N PHE A 31 0.21 -3.42 0.35
CA PHE A 31 -0.38 -4.14 1.49
C PHE A 31 -1.85 -4.50 1.25
N ALA A 32 -2.66 -3.60 0.68
CA ALA A 32 -4.06 -3.89 0.41
C ALA A 32 -4.24 -5.09 -0.53
N TYR A 33 -3.47 -5.17 -1.61
CA TYR A 33 -3.44 -6.35 -2.48
C TYR A 33 -3.05 -7.61 -1.72
N LEU A 34 -2.00 -7.55 -0.93
CA LEU A 34 -1.49 -8.69 -0.15
C LEU A 34 -2.52 -9.14 0.89
N LYS A 35 -3.09 -8.22 1.67
CA LYS A 35 -4.07 -8.55 2.73
C LYS A 35 -5.35 -9.14 2.15
N LYS A 36 -5.81 -8.62 1.01
CA LYS A 36 -6.94 -9.18 0.28
C LYS A 36 -6.65 -10.62 -0.15
N ALA A 37 -5.51 -10.87 -0.79
CA ALA A 37 -5.10 -12.21 -1.22
C ALA A 37 -4.95 -13.18 -0.02
N ALA A 38 -4.33 -12.73 1.08
CA ALA A 38 -4.18 -13.53 2.29
C ALA A 38 -5.54 -13.87 2.93
N ALA A 39 -6.51 -12.94 2.91
CA ALA A 39 -7.84 -13.19 3.44
C ALA A 39 -8.56 -14.30 2.64
N TYR A 40 -8.46 -14.28 1.30
CA TYR A 40 -8.99 -15.36 0.46
C TYR A 40 -8.29 -16.69 0.73
N ALA A 41 -6.96 -16.73 0.74
CA ALA A 41 -6.20 -17.95 1.02
C ALA A 41 -6.52 -18.54 2.40
N ASN A 42 -6.60 -17.70 3.43
CA ASN A 42 -6.97 -18.17 4.78
C ASN A 42 -8.42 -18.65 4.85
N CYS A 43 -9.32 -18.09 4.04
CA CYS A 43 -10.70 -18.57 3.95
C CYS A 43 -10.77 -19.95 3.24
N ASP A 44 -10.02 -20.12 2.15
CA ASP A 44 -9.97 -21.39 1.41
C ASP A 44 -9.35 -22.52 2.25
N LEU A 45 -8.45 -22.15 3.17
CA LEU A 45 -7.86 -23.06 4.17
C LEU A 45 -8.72 -23.24 5.43
N GLU A 46 -9.92 -22.70 5.44
CA GLU A 46 -10.90 -22.79 6.56
C GLU A 46 -10.40 -22.21 7.90
N VAL A 47 -9.37 -21.36 7.88
CA VAL A 47 -8.84 -20.70 9.09
C VAL A 47 -9.34 -19.27 9.28
N LEU A 48 -10.10 -18.73 8.31
CA LEU A 48 -10.80 -17.45 8.36
C LEU A 48 -12.22 -17.62 7.82
N SER A 49 -13.24 -17.09 8.49
CA SER A 49 -14.63 -17.20 8.03
C SER A 49 -14.85 -16.37 6.75
N LYS A 50 -15.83 -16.78 5.94
CA LYS A 50 -16.23 -16.05 4.71
C LYS A 50 -16.64 -14.60 5.02
N GLU A 51 -17.39 -14.40 6.10
CA GLU A 51 -17.82 -13.07 6.53
C GLU A 51 -16.64 -12.13 6.79
N LYS A 52 -15.64 -12.59 7.56
CA LYS A 52 -14.42 -11.81 7.83
C LYS A 52 -13.60 -11.57 6.58
N ARG A 53 -13.47 -12.58 5.70
CA ARG A 53 -12.80 -12.44 4.40
C ARG A 53 -13.46 -11.35 3.57
N ASP A 54 -14.78 -11.34 3.46
CA ASP A 54 -15.52 -10.38 2.63
C ASP A 54 -15.38 -8.96 3.15
N LEU A 55 -15.45 -8.76 4.46
CA LEU A 55 -15.21 -7.46 5.10
C LEU A 55 -13.78 -6.97 4.87
N ILE A 56 -12.76 -7.83 5.05
CA ILE A 56 -11.36 -7.49 4.78
C ILE A 56 -11.18 -7.11 3.31
N ALA A 57 -11.71 -7.91 2.39
CA ALA A 57 -11.61 -7.68 0.96
C ALA A 57 -12.26 -6.35 0.56
N GLN A 58 -13.45 -6.05 1.06
CA GLN A 58 -14.15 -4.80 0.81
C GLN A 58 -13.33 -3.58 1.25
N VAL A 59 -12.77 -3.60 2.46
CA VAL A 59 -11.95 -2.48 2.94
C VAL A 59 -10.66 -2.35 2.13
N CYS A 60 -10.04 -3.47 1.73
CA CYS A 60 -8.89 -3.43 0.85
C CYS A 60 -9.22 -2.76 -0.50
N ASP A 61 -10.40 -3.02 -1.05
CA ASP A 61 -10.85 -2.35 -2.28
C ASP A 61 -11.08 -0.84 -2.05
N GLU A 62 -11.70 -0.43 -0.93
CA GLU A 62 -11.80 0.99 -0.56
C GLU A 62 -10.41 1.67 -0.52
N ILE A 63 -9.39 1.01 0.04
CA ILE A 63 -8.02 1.53 0.10
C ILE A 63 -7.43 1.65 -1.31
N LEU A 64 -7.60 0.64 -2.17
CA LEU A 64 -7.12 0.64 -3.56
C LEU A 64 -7.78 1.74 -4.40
N ASP A 65 -9.02 2.09 -4.09
CA ASP A 65 -9.77 3.21 -4.67
C ASP A 65 -9.38 4.58 -4.08
N ASN A 66 -8.27 4.66 -3.34
CA ASN A 66 -7.77 5.87 -2.68
C ASN A 66 -8.70 6.45 -1.61
N GLN A 67 -9.60 5.66 -1.05
CA GLN A 67 -10.34 6.04 0.13
C GLN A 67 -9.47 5.87 1.38
N HIS A 68 -9.75 6.69 2.39
CA HIS A 68 -9.06 6.62 3.69
C HIS A 68 -7.55 6.95 3.67
N ASN A 69 -7.04 7.61 2.64
CA ASN A 69 -5.60 7.96 2.52
C ASN A 69 -5.11 8.74 3.74
N GLU A 70 -5.96 9.55 4.35
CA GLU A 70 -5.69 10.31 5.58
C GLU A 70 -5.52 9.43 6.83
N GLN A 71 -5.72 8.12 6.73
CA GLN A 71 -5.50 7.19 7.84
C GLN A 71 -4.08 6.60 7.86
N PHE A 72 -3.25 6.88 6.85
CA PHE A 72 -1.90 6.36 6.69
C PHE A 72 -0.84 7.44 6.96
N HIS A 73 -0.67 7.80 8.23
CA HIS A 73 0.17 8.94 8.67
C HIS A 73 1.59 8.56 9.09
N LEU A 74 2.04 7.35 8.86
CA LEU A 74 3.35 6.93 9.30
C LEU A 74 4.48 7.53 8.46
N VAL A 75 5.64 7.67 9.09
CA VAL A 75 6.87 8.13 8.44
C VAL A 75 7.65 6.93 7.89
N ILE A 76 8.50 7.18 6.90
CA ILE A 76 9.43 6.15 6.40
C ILE A 76 10.49 5.76 7.44
N TRP A 77 10.84 6.67 8.34
CA TRP A 77 11.80 6.45 9.42
C TRP A 77 11.16 5.74 10.60
N GLN A 78 10.91 4.46 10.44
CA GLN A 78 10.38 3.56 11.45
C GLN A 78 11.30 2.34 11.59
N THR A 79 10.90 1.27 12.28
CA THR A 79 11.71 0.05 12.35
C THR A 79 11.91 -0.57 10.96
N GLY A 80 13.09 -1.12 10.72
CA GLY A 80 13.44 -1.73 9.43
C GLY A 80 12.60 -2.95 9.02
N SER A 81 11.91 -3.57 9.98
CA SER A 81 10.99 -4.68 9.73
C SER A 81 9.67 -4.27 9.07
N GLY A 82 9.34 -2.97 9.05
CA GLY A 82 8.07 -2.46 8.52
C GLY A 82 6.83 -2.81 9.34
N THR A 83 7.02 -3.29 10.57
CA THR A 83 5.92 -3.72 11.45
C THR A 83 4.89 -2.62 11.67
N GLN A 84 5.33 -1.35 11.82
CA GLN A 84 4.42 -0.23 12.04
C GLN A 84 3.49 -0.02 10.84
N SER A 85 4.01 -0.04 9.62
CA SER A 85 3.20 0.07 8.40
C SER A 85 2.24 -1.10 8.26
N ASN A 86 2.69 -2.33 8.50
CA ASN A 86 1.84 -3.51 8.51
C ASN A 86 0.69 -3.36 9.52
N MET A 87 0.99 -2.94 10.75
CA MET A 87 -0.03 -2.74 11.78
C MET A 87 -0.96 -1.59 11.46
N ASN A 88 -0.48 -0.49 10.87
CA ASN A 88 -1.35 0.60 10.44
C ASN A 88 -2.42 0.11 9.45
N VAL A 89 -2.03 -0.65 8.43
CA VAL A 89 -2.99 -1.24 7.49
C VAL A 89 -3.94 -2.20 8.20
N ASN A 90 -3.43 -3.09 9.06
CA ASN A 90 -4.26 -4.04 9.81
C ASN A 90 -5.31 -3.32 10.68
N GLU A 91 -4.92 -2.26 11.37
CA GLU A 91 -5.80 -1.48 12.25
C GLU A 91 -6.86 -0.72 11.46
N VAL A 92 -6.49 -0.08 10.35
CA VAL A 92 -7.44 0.62 9.46
C VAL A 92 -8.45 -0.35 8.88
N VAL A 93 -7.99 -1.50 8.37
CA VAL A 93 -8.88 -2.54 7.82
C VAL A 93 -9.84 -3.05 8.88
N ALA A 94 -9.35 -3.39 10.08
CA ALA A 94 -10.19 -3.93 11.15
C ALA A 94 -11.23 -2.92 11.64
N ASN A 95 -10.83 -1.66 11.85
CA ASN A 95 -11.73 -0.63 12.36
C ASN A 95 -12.76 -0.19 11.31
N ARG A 96 -12.36 -0.11 10.03
CA ARG A 96 -13.31 0.17 8.94
C ARG A 96 -14.32 -0.98 8.76
N ALA A 97 -13.88 -2.22 8.81
CA ALA A 97 -14.76 -3.38 8.79
C ALA A 97 -15.76 -3.37 9.95
N HIS A 98 -15.33 -2.92 11.13
CA HIS A 98 -16.20 -2.74 12.29
C HIS A 98 -17.32 -1.69 12.03
N GLN A 99 -16.99 -0.57 11.35
CA GLN A 99 -17.97 0.43 10.91
C GLN A 99 -18.95 -0.14 9.87
N ILE A 100 -18.45 -0.89 8.88
CA ILE A 100 -19.27 -1.54 7.85
C ILE A 100 -20.29 -2.49 8.50
N ALA A 101 -19.88 -3.17 9.58
CA ALA A 101 -20.77 -4.01 10.37
C ALA A 101 -21.77 -3.22 11.27
N GLY A 102 -21.86 -1.89 11.09
CA GLY A 102 -22.82 -1.03 11.81
C GLY A 102 -22.41 -0.70 13.25
N LYS A 103 -21.15 -0.88 13.63
CA LYS A 103 -20.65 -0.65 14.98
C LYS A 103 -19.80 0.61 15.08
N VAL A 104 -19.59 1.10 16.30
CA VAL A 104 -18.79 2.30 16.59
C VAL A 104 -17.36 1.88 16.95
N VAL A 105 -16.37 2.50 16.30
CA VAL A 105 -14.94 2.23 16.58
C VAL A 105 -14.60 2.59 18.02
N GLY A 106 -14.02 1.64 18.73
CA GLY A 106 -13.66 1.80 20.15
C GLY A 106 -14.72 1.30 21.12
N GLU A 107 -15.88 0.86 20.65
CA GLU A 107 -16.97 0.33 21.48
C GLU A 107 -17.23 -1.15 21.20
N GLY A 108 -17.52 -1.89 22.26
CA GLY A 108 -17.88 -3.31 22.18
C GLY A 108 -16.79 -4.24 21.64
N ASP A 109 -17.18 -5.47 21.34
CA ASP A 109 -16.27 -6.47 20.78
C ASP A 109 -15.99 -6.21 19.31
N LYS A 110 -14.71 -6.23 18.94
CA LYS A 110 -14.27 -6.05 17.57
C LYS A 110 -14.82 -7.14 16.64
N THR A 111 -15.41 -6.73 15.54
CA THR A 111 -15.86 -7.66 14.49
C THR A 111 -14.67 -8.39 13.85
N ILE A 112 -13.58 -7.65 13.63
CA ILE A 112 -12.31 -8.15 13.07
C ILE A 112 -11.17 -7.68 13.96
N GLN A 113 -10.27 -8.59 14.32
CA GLN A 113 -9.06 -8.28 15.07
C GLN A 113 -7.91 -7.96 14.10
N PRO A 114 -7.18 -6.83 14.30
CA PRO A 114 -6.09 -6.45 13.41
C PRO A 114 -4.99 -7.52 13.29
N ASN A 115 -4.61 -8.12 14.42
CA ASN A 115 -3.54 -9.10 14.45
C ASN A 115 -4.04 -10.52 14.13
N ASP A 116 -5.15 -10.93 14.71
CA ASP A 116 -5.57 -12.34 14.67
C ASP A 116 -6.38 -12.69 13.42
N ASP A 117 -7.00 -11.69 12.76
CA ASP A 117 -7.79 -11.89 11.55
C ASP A 117 -7.11 -11.26 10.33
N VAL A 118 -6.83 -9.96 10.33
CA VAL A 118 -6.24 -9.26 9.16
C VAL A 118 -4.81 -9.73 8.91
N ASN A 119 -4.04 -9.97 9.97
CA ASN A 119 -2.66 -10.45 9.89
C ASN A 119 -2.53 -11.97 10.01
N LYS A 120 -3.62 -12.71 9.94
CA LYS A 120 -3.62 -14.16 10.13
C LYS A 120 -2.64 -14.85 9.17
N SER A 121 -1.83 -15.77 9.72
CA SER A 121 -0.81 -16.55 9.00
C SER A 121 0.28 -15.70 8.33
N GLN A 122 0.53 -14.47 8.81
CA GLN A 122 1.47 -13.53 8.19
C GLN A 122 2.50 -13.03 9.20
N SER A 123 3.72 -12.80 8.71
CA SER A 123 4.79 -12.08 9.41
C SER A 123 5.04 -10.74 8.73
N SER A 124 5.26 -9.65 9.49
CA SER A 124 5.63 -8.35 8.93
C SER A 124 6.98 -8.40 8.20
N ASN A 125 7.88 -9.30 8.59
CA ASN A 125 9.16 -9.49 7.92
C ASN A 125 9.02 -10.04 6.48
N ASP A 126 7.88 -10.64 6.16
CA ASP A 126 7.51 -11.08 4.82
C ASP A 126 6.58 -10.09 4.13
N THR A 127 5.52 -9.65 4.82
CA THR A 127 4.48 -8.83 4.20
C THR A 127 4.96 -7.43 3.80
N PHE A 128 5.89 -6.83 4.55
CA PHE A 128 6.42 -5.51 4.20
C PHE A 128 7.25 -5.54 2.91
N PRO A 129 8.28 -6.39 2.77
CA PRO A 129 9.00 -6.50 1.50
C PRO A 129 8.10 -6.96 0.35
N THR A 130 7.12 -7.84 0.58
CA THR A 130 6.16 -8.23 -0.45
C THR A 130 5.32 -7.03 -0.91
N GLY A 131 4.80 -6.22 0.01
CA GLY A 131 4.10 -4.98 -0.32
C GLY A 131 4.96 -3.99 -1.10
N MET A 132 6.24 -3.87 -0.75
CA MET A 132 7.21 -3.05 -1.50
C MET A 132 7.40 -3.57 -2.94
N HIS A 133 7.55 -4.88 -3.13
CA HIS A 133 7.71 -5.47 -4.47
C HIS A 133 6.45 -5.27 -5.33
N ILE A 134 5.26 -5.46 -4.77
CA ILE A 134 3.99 -5.21 -5.47
C ILE A 134 3.91 -3.73 -5.89
N ALA A 135 4.21 -2.80 -4.98
CA ALA A 135 4.20 -1.37 -5.25
C ALA A 135 5.21 -0.98 -6.35
N ALA A 136 6.44 -1.47 -6.25
CA ALA A 136 7.49 -1.20 -7.23
C ALA A 136 7.13 -1.76 -8.62
N TYR A 137 6.68 -3.01 -8.68
CA TYR A 137 6.26 -3.64 -9.93
C TYR A 137 5.14 -2.85 -10.61
N LYS A 138 4.10 -2.49 -9.85
CA LYS A 138 2.97 -1.72 -10.35
C LYS A 138 3.41 -0.37 -10.92
N LYS A 139 4.25 0.37 -10.20
CA LYS A 139 4.80 1.66 -10.68
C LYS A 139 5.65 1.51 -11.94
N VAL A 140 6.47 0.48 -12.01
CA VAL A 140 7.29 0.23 -13.21
C VAL A 140 6.39 -0.05 -14.41
N VAL A 141 5.43 -0.95 -14.28
CA VAL A 141 4.58 -1.39 -15.40
C VAL A 141 3.59 -0.31 -15.84
N GLU A 142 2.96 0.38 -14.87
CA GLU A 142 1.86 1.31 -15.18
C GLU A 142 2.34 2.76 -15.44
N THR A 143 3.54 3.12 -15.00
CA THR A 143 4.03 4.51 -15.11
C THR A 143 5.36 4.59 -15.86
N THR A 144 6.39 3.85 -15.40
CA THR A 144 7.75 3.99 -15.92
C THR A 144 7.84 3.49 -17.37
N ILE A 145 7.39 2.28 -17.62
CA ILE A 145 7.44 1.69 -18.98
C ILE A 145 6.66 2.53 -20.00
N PRO A 146 5.39 2.94 -19.76
CA PRO A 146 4.68 3.82 -20.68
C PRO A 146 5.39 5.16 -20.91
N GLY A 147 5.93 5.78 -19.87
CA GLY A 147 6.69 7.02 -19.99
C GLY A 147 7.94 6.88 -20.84
N VAL A 148 8.71 5.81 -20.66
CA VAL A 148 9.91 5.51 -21.48
C VAL A 148 9.52 5.23 -22.93
N ILE A 149 8.43 4.51 -23.18
CA ILE A 149 7.90 4.25 -24.52
C ILE A 149 7.53 5.57 -25.20
N GLN A 150 6.84 6.47 -24.50
CA GLN A 150 6.47 7.77 -25.03
C GLN A 150 7.70 8.61 -25.39
N LEU A 151 8.70 8.66 -24.51
CA LEU A 151 9.96 9.35 -24.77
C LEU A 151 10.68 8.77 -25.99
N ARG A 152 10.83 7.44 -26.06
CA ARG A 152 11.42 6.75 -27.22
C ARG A 152 10.71 7.14 -28.51
N ASN A 153 9.40 7.09 -28.54
CA ASN A 153 8.61 7.39 -29.73
C ASN A 153 8.77 8.86 -30.17
N THR A 154 8.82 9.79 -29.21
CA THR A 154 9.07 11.21 -29.47
C THR A 154 10.46 11.43 -30.06
N LEU A 155 11.49 10.83 -29.47
CA LEU A 155 12.86 10.92 -29.98
C LEU A 155 12.98 10.29 -31.38
N HIS A 156 12.35 9.15 -31.59
CA HIS A 156 12.34 8.50 -32.91
C HIS A 156 11.67 9.40 -33.97
N LYS A 157 10.50 9.98 -33.67
CA LYS A 157 9.84 10.93 -34.57
C LYS A 157 10.75 12.09 -34.91
N LYS A 158 11.41 12.68 -33.93
CA LYS A 158 12.35 13.80 -34.11
C LYS A 158 13.60 13.38 -34.91
N SER A 159 14.11 12.17 -34.73
CA SER A 159 15.24 11.66 -35.52
C SER A 159 14.89 11.55 -36.99
N LEU A 160 13.68 11.12 -37.34
CA LEU A 160 13.19 11.07 -38.73
C LEU A 160 12.96 12.48 -39.29
N GLU A 161 12.36 13.39 -38.50
CA GLU A 161 12.14 14.79 -38.89
C GLU A 161 13.44 15.51 -39.25
N PHE A 162 14.51 15.23 -38.52
CA PHE A 162 15.80 15.92 -38.67
C PHE A 162 16.88 15.06 -39.34
N LYS A 163 16.53 13.95 -40.01
CA LYS A 163 17.53 13.03 -40.58
C LYS A 163 18.47 13.68 -41.62
N ASP A 164 17.93 14.64 -42.40
CA ASP A 164 18.65 15.33 -43.46
C ASP A 164 19.28 16.66 -43.01
N VAL A 165 19.17 17.01 -41.71
CA VAL A 165 19.77 18.19 -41.11
C VAL A 165 21.17 17.86 -40.63
N VAL A 166 22.20 18.47 -41.25
CA VAL A 166 23.59 18.33 -40.81
C VAL A 166 23.77 19.02 -39.45
N LYS A 167 24.34 18.28 -38.53
CA LYS A 167 24.55 18.73 -37.14
C LYS A 167 25.98 18.50 -36.69
N ILE A 168 26.41 19.31 -35.75
CA ILE A 168 27.66 19.07 -35.03
C ILE A 168 27.45 17.87 -34.11
N GLY A 169 28.31 16.83 -34.24
CA GLY A 169 28.24 15.63 -33.42
C GLY A 169 28.96 15.74 -32.08
N ARG A 170 29.71 16.85 -31.85
CA ARG A 170 30.52 17.05 -30.66
C ARG A 170 30.71 18.54 -30.36
N THR A 171 30.68 18.91 -29.10
CA THR A 171 30.84 20.29 -28.60
C THR A 171 32.24 20.61 -28.05
N HIS A 172 33.05 19.59 -27.80
CA HIS A 172 34.43 19.70 -27.31
C HIS A 172 35.42 18.85 -28.13
N LEU A 173 36.63 19.33 -28.17
CA LEU A 173 37.76 18.61 -28.75
C LEU A 173 38.22 17.46 -27.84
#